data_476f921373f64ee734d541e345e5cee1
#
_entry.id   476f921373f64ee734d541e345e5cee1
#
_cell.length_a   1.000
_cell.length_b   1.000
_cell.length_c   1.000
_cell.angle_alpha   90.00
_cell.angle_beta   90.00
_cell.angle_gamma   90.00
#
_symmetry.space_group_name_H-M   'P 1'
#
loop_
_entity.id
_entity.type
_entity.pdbx_description
1 polymer ?
#
loop_
_entity_poly.entity_id
_entity_poly.type
_entity_poly.pdbx_seq_one_letter_code
_entity_poly.pdbx_strand_id
1 'polypeptide(L)'
;VVAMGTLLAGSCMASVFYTSWVYGEIPWVFCSLFSAWMLVRYIKYGKTGSLVGIVTALTLGTLLRKNTLVLVVAYCMVGAVRIFSKWDRRLLISLVLALALPLLCYQGIYKMYEMRSGMEHSRGLPTSAYLYLGMEEIGGRYGWYYSDCWAQYYATDCNTEQSDQIYREMMQERMQAMKAQPGYLRGFYQGKLLSQWNVPTYQSCLLYTSPS
;
A
#
# COMPACT_ATOMS: atom_id res chain seq x y z
N VAL A 1 14.13 -7.83 25.55
CA VAL A 1 13.21 -7.18 24.59
C VAL A 1 13.58 -7.53 23.17
N VAL A 2 14.85 -7.34 22.72
CA VAL A 2 15.27 -7.61 21.32
C VAL A 2 15.10 -9.09 20.98
N ALA A 3 15.61 -10.02 21.81
CA ALA A 3 15.48 -11.47 21.57
C ALA A 3 14.02 -11.92 21.46
N MET A 4 13.13 -11.38 22.30
CA MET A 4 11.72 -11.71 22.29
C MET A 4 11.04 -11.15 21.03
N GLY A 5 11.39 -9.94 20.60
CA GLY A 5 10.92 -9.36 19.34
C GLY A 5 11.36 -10.16 18.12
N THR A 6 12.60 -10.63 18.11
CA THR A 6 13.14 -11.48 17.03
C THR A 6 12.45 -12.84 16.98
N LEU A 7 12.20 -13.47 18.14
CA LEU A 7 11.45 -14.74 18.22
C LEU A 7 10.01 -14.58 17.73
N LEU A 8 9.31 -13.53 18.17
CA LEU A 8 7.95 -13.24 17.72
C LEU A 8 7.89 -12.97 16.21
N ALA A 9 8.83 -12.20 15.66
CA ALA A 9 8.90 -11.95 14.22
C ALA A 9 9.21 -13.23 13.43
N GLY A 10 10.13 -14.07 13.94
CA GLY A 10 10.51 -15.34 13.32
C GLY A 10 9.44 -16.42 13.42
N SER A 11 8.59 -16.38 14.44
CA SER A 11 7.45 -17.30 14.61
C SER A 11 6.19 -16.87 13.83
N CYS A 12 6.21 -15.69 13.20
CA CYS A 12 5.10 -15.23 12.39
C CYS A 12 4.99 -16.08 11.11
N MET A 13 4.08 -17.05 11.11
CA MET A 13 3.83 -17.97 9.98
C MET A 13 3.59 -17.22 8.67
N ALA A 14 2.86 -16.12 8.70
CA ALA A 14 2.62 -15.30 7.52
C ALA A 14 3.95 -14.80 6.90
N SER A 15 4.90 -14.33 7.71
CA SER A 15 6.20 -13.88 7.25
C SER A 15 7.01 -15.00 6.60
N VAL A 16 6.93 -16.22 7.14
CA VAL A 16 7.61 -17.41 6.59
C VAL A 16 7.02 -17.79 5.22
N PHE A 17 5.69 -17.79 5.09
CA PHE A 17 5.03 -18.08 3.81
C PHE A 17 5.33 -17.03 2.75
N TYR A 18 5.41 -15.75 3.11
CA TYR A 18 5.76 -14.69 2.17
C TYR A 18 7.21 -14.75 1.66
N THR A 19 8.11 -15.50 2.30
CA THR A 19 9.47 -15.73 1.77
C THR A 19 9.48 -16.60 0.51
N SER A 20 8.51 -17.48 0.36
CA SER A 20 8.38 -18.37 -0.83
C SER A 20 7.69 -17.68 -2.02
N TRP A 21 7.07 -16.55 -1.80
CA TRP A 21 6.46 -15.75 -2.86
C TRP A 21 7.39 -14.60 -3.26
N VAL A 22 7.67 -14.46 -4.56
CA VAL A 22 8.46 -13.34 -5.10
C VAL A 22 7.61 -12.06 -5.10
N TYR A 23 7.11 -11.71 -3.93
CA TYR A 23 6.34 -10.48 -3.67
C TYR A 23 7.23 -9.50 -2.92
N GLY A 24 7.05 -8.21 -3.18
CA GLY A 24 7.84 -7.14 -2.55
C GLY A 24 7.58 -6.90 -1.06
N GLU A 25 6.84 -7.79 -0.35
CA GLU A 25 6.48 -7.61 1.06
C GLU A 25 7.69 -7.62 1.99
N ILE A 26 8.57 -8.59 1.87
CA ILE A 26 9.71 -8.73 2.79
C ILE A 26 10.69 -7.58 2.65
N PRO A 27 11.14 -7.21 1.43
CA PRO A 27 11.95 -6.01 1.25
C PRO A 27 11.22 -4.74 1.71
N TRP A 28 9.90 -4.67 1.52
CA TRP A 28 9.09 -3.55 1.99
C TRP A 28 9.04 -3.47 3.53
N VAL A 29 8.85 -4.59 4.23
CA VAL A 29 8.88 -4.65 5.70
C VAL A 29 10.26 -4.21 6.20
N PHE A 30 11.34 -4.68 5.57
CA PHE A 30 12.69 -4.24 5.90
C PHE A 30 12.85 -2.72 5.76
N CYS A 31 12.45 -2.14 4.63
CA CYS A 31 12.49 -0.69 4.41
C CYS A 31 11.66 0.06 5.46
N SER A 32 10.50 -0.48 5.82
CA SER A 32 9.59 0.11 6.81
C SER A 32 10.23 0.14 8.21
N LEU A 33 10.76 -0.98 8.67
CA LEU A 33 11.43 -1.09 9.96
C LEU A 33 12.71 -0.27 10.02
N PHE A 34 13.50 -0.29 8.94
CA PHE A 34 14.72 0.50 8.83
C PHE A 34 14.44 2.00 8.88
N SER A 35 13.40 2.46 8.16
CA SER A 35 12.99 3.87 8.20
C SER A 35 12.52 4.29 9.59
N ALA A 36 11.74 3.43 10.28
CA ALA A 36 11.29 3.68 11.65
C ALA A 36 12.49 3.78 12.63
N TRP A 37 13.44 2.86 12.53
CA TRP A 37 14.66 2.90 13.32
C TRP A 37 15.47 4.18 13.08
N MET A 38 15.61 4.59 11.83
CA MET A 38 16.29 5.84 11.45
C MET A 38 15.55 7.07 11.99
N LEU A 39 14.21 7.06 12.01
CA LEU A 39 13.43 8.14 12.61
C LEU A 39 13.68 8.25 14.12
N VAL A 40 13.63 7.15 14.86
CA VAL A 40 13.94 7.13 16.28
C VAL A 40 15.37 7.62 16.53
N ARG A 41 16.32 7.17 15.72
CA ARG A 41 17.73 7.62 15.80
C ARG A 41 17.88 9.12 15.52
N TYR A 42 17.13 9.66 14.56
CA TYR A 42 17.10 11.09 14.31
C TYR A 42 16.53 11.87 15.47
N ILE A 43 15.40 11.42 16.03
CA ILE A 43 14.77 12.04 17.20
C ILE A 43 15.75 12.09 18.40
N LYS A 44 16.50 11.01 18.60
CA LYS A 44 17.41 10.87 19.76
C LYS A 44 18.73 11.63 19.58
N TYR A 45 19.31 11.58 18.40
CA TYR A 45 20.69 12.05 18.17
C TYR A 45 20.81 13.25 17.22
N GLY A 46 19.76 13.63 16.49
CA GLY A 46 19.75 14.77 15.56
C GLY A 46 20.66 14.63 14.33
N LYS A 47 21.16 13.40 14.01
CA LYS A 47 22.12 13.18 12.93
C LYS A 47 21.47 13.25 11.56
N THR A 48 21.96 14.13 10.67
CA THR A 48 21.46 14.29 9.29
C THR A 48 21.51 13.00 8.47
N GLY A 49 22.52 12.14 8.69
CA GLY A 49 22.59 10.82 8.03
C GLY A 49 21.37 9.93 8.29
N SER A 50 20.70 10.10 9.43
CA SER A 50 19.44 9.38 9.68
C SER A 50 18.30 9.85 8.79
N LEU A 51 18.24 11.15 8.44
CA LEU A 51 17.24 11.67 7.49
C LEU A 51 17.46 11.12 6.09
N VAL A 52 18.71 11.01 5.65
CA VAL A 52 19.04 10.38 4.35
C VAL A 52 18.56 8.93 4.36
N GLY A 53 18.82 8.20 5.44
CA GLY A 53 18.34 6.82 5.60
C GLY A 53 16.82 6.70 5.52
N ILE A 54 16.08 7.63 6.14
CA ILE A 54 14.59 7.68 6.06
C ILE A 54 14.14 7.89 4.62
N VAL A 55 14.68 8.91 3.94
CA VAL A 55 14.29 9.25 2.57
C VAL A 55 14.56 8.07 1.62
N THR A 56 15.76 7.49 1.71
CA THR A 56 16.13 6.33 0.87
C THR A 56 15.22 5.14 1.13
N ALA A 57 14.98 4.78 2.40
CA ALA A 57 14.15 3.64 2.74
C ALA A 57 12.68 3.83 2.35
N LEU A 58 12.12 5.04 2.53
CA LEU A 58 10.75 5.35 2.11
C LEU A 58 10.63 5.38 0.58
N THR A 59 11.64 5.88 -0.13
CA THR A 59 11.66 5.87 -1.60
C THR A 59 11.68 4.43 -2.13
N LEU A 60 12.62 3.61 -1.67
CA LEU A 60 12.69 2.19 -2.06
C LEU A 60 11.43 1.43 -1.65
N GLY A 61 10.94 1.64 -0.43
CA GLY A 61 9.70 1.03 0.04
C GLY A 61 8.50 1.39 -0.84
N THR A 62 8.38 2.66 -1.27
CA THR A 62 7.28 3.11 -2.15
C THR A 62 7.39 2.52 -3.55
N LEU A 63 8.61 2.38 -4.09
CA LEU A 63 8.84 1.70 -5.38
C LEU A 63 8.47 0.22 -5.32
N LEU A 64 8.69 -0.44 -4.19
CA LEU A 64 8.30 -1.84 -3.96
C LEU A 64 6.79 -1.98 -3.72
N ARG A 65 6.22 -1.10 -2.88
CA ARG A 65 4.81 -1.12 -2.47
C ARG A 65 4.27 0.28 -2.22
N LYS A 66 3.21 0.64 -2.93
CA LYS A 66 2.51 1.94 -2.76
C LYS A 66 1.99 2.14 -1.33
N ASN A 67 1.77 1.06 -0.57
CA ASN A 67 1.33 1.12 0.84
C ASN A 67 2.34 1.85 1.76
N THR A 68 3.59 2.02 1.34
CA THR A 68 4.58 2.84 2.06
C THR A 68 4.11 4.28 2.26
N LEU A 69 3.20 4.79 1.42
CA LEU A 69 2.62 6.13 1.58
C LEU A 69 1.92 6.29 2.94
N VAL A 70 1.38 5.23 3.52
CA VAL A 70 0.80 5.26 4.88
C VAL A 70 1.88 5.61 5.92
N LEU A 71 3.09 5.06 5.78
CA LEU A 71 4.21 5.40 6.66
C LEU A 71 4.67 6.84 6.44
N VAL A 72 4.68 7.32 5.21
CA VAL A 72 5.01 8.73 4.92
C VAL A 72 4.03 9.66 5.61
N VAL A 73 2.72 9.36 5.55
CA VAL A 73 1.69 10.12 6.29
C VAL A 73 1.93 10.06 7.79
N ALA A 74 2.22 8.88 8.36
CA ALA A 74 2.52 8.75 9.78
C ALA A 74 3.77 9.58 10.17
N TYR A 75 4.79 9.60 9.33
CA TYR A 75 6.00 10.40 9.57
C TYR A 75 5.73 11.90 9.43
N CYS A 76 4.84 12.31 8.53
CA CYS A 76 4.38 13.69 8.44
C CYS A 76 3.64 14.10 9.73
N MET A 77 2.83 13.23 10.32
CA MET A 77 2.17 13.50 11.61
C MET A 77 3.20 13.67 12.75
N VAL A 78 4.17 12.76 12.86
CA VAL A 78 5.26 12.86 13.85
C VAL A 78 6.09 14.13 13.60
N GLY A 79 6.38 14.43 12.34
CA GLY A 79 7.08 15.63 11.92
C GLY A 79 6.33 16.91 12.27
N ALA A 80 5.02 16.93 12.06
CA ALA A 80 4.17 18.08 12.43
C ALA A 80 4.24 18.35 13.93
N VAL A 81 4.03 17.33 14.77
CA VAL A 81 4.15 17.46 16.24
C VAL A 81 5.51 18.03 16.63
N ARG A 82 6.59 17.57 16.00
CA ARG A 82 7.94 18.04 16.29
C ARG A 82 8.20 19.46 15.79
N ILE A 83 7.67 19.83 14.63
CA ILE A 83 7.78 21.19 14.06
C ILE A 83 7.03 22.20 14.92
N PHE A 84 5.85 21.84 15.47
CA PHE A 84 5.13 22.69 16.41
C PHE A 84 5.89 22.90 17.73
N SER A 85 6.69 21.90 18.17
CA SER A 85 7.52 21.99 19.37
C SER A 85 8.87 22.68 19.12
N LYS A 86 9.53 22.34 18.01
CA LYS A 86 10.84 22.89 17.59
C LYS A 86 10.88 22.94 16.07
N TRP A 87 11.03 24.14 15.52
CA TRP A 87 11.12 24.32 14.05
C TRP A 87 12.31 23.58 13.45
N ASP A 88 12.06 22.38 12.92
CA ASP A 88 13.08 21.49 12.36
C ASP A 88 12.96 21.47 10.82
N ARG A 89 13.62 22.45 10.16
CA ARG A 89 13.61 22.57 8.69
C ARG A 89 14.19 21.33 7.99
N ARG A 90 15.16 20.65 8.62
CA ARG A 90 15.79 19.45 8.02
C ARG A 90 14.82 18.30 7.94
N LEU A 91 14.03 18.09 8.97
CA LEU A 91 12.98 17.08 8.96
C LEU A 91 11.91 17.40 7.92
N LEU A 92 11.47 18.65 7.83
CA LEU A 92 10.50 19.08 6.82
C LEU A 92 11.00 18.79 5.40
N ILE A 93 12.23 19.20 5.08
CA ILE A 93 12.84 18.93 3.76
C ILE A 93 12.90 17.43 3.48
N SER A 94 13.27 16.60 4.47
CA SER A 94 13.35 15.16 4.28
C SER A 94 11.98 14.52 4.01
N LEU A 95 10.91 15.02 4.63
CA LEU A 95 9.54 14.55 4.39
C LEU A 95 9.06 14.95 2.97
N VAL A 96 9.35 16.18 2.55
CA VAL A 96 9.03 16.62 1.18
C VAL A 96 9.79 15.76 0.15
N LEU A 97 11.08 15.47 0.40
CA LEU A 97 11.87 14.60 -0.48
C LEU A 97 11.33 13.15 -0.47
N ALA A 98 10.88 12.63 0.67
CA ALA A 98 10.30 11.29 0.76
C ALA A 98 8.97 11.16 -0.01
N LEU A 99 8.25 12.26 -0.25
CA LEU A 99 7.07 12.30 -1.12
C LEU A 99 7.44 12.49 -2.59
N ALA A 100 8.37 13.39 -2.88
CA ALA A 100 8.71 13.77 -4.25
C ALA A 100 9.57 12.72 -4.98
N LEU A 101 10.60 12.16 -4.31
CA LEU A 101 11.53 11.23 -4.94
C LEU A 101 10.88 9.96 -5.50
N PRO A 102 9.96 9.29 -4.80
CA PRO A 102 9.28 8.12 -5.37
C PRO A 102 8.53 8.44 -6.67
N LEU A 103 7.84 9.60 -6.71
CA LEU A 103 7.10 10.04 -7.89
C LEU A 103 8.04 10.32 -9.06
N LEU A 104 9.15 11.00 -8.80
CA LEU A 104 10.19 11.27 -9.82
C LEU A 104 10.83 9.97 -10.31
N CYS A 105 11.12 9.03 -9.41
CA CYS A 105 11.66 7.71 -9.77
C CYS A 105 10.66 6.93 -10.64
N TYR A 106 9.37 6.91 -10.29
CA TYR A 106 8.34 6.28 -11.11
C TYR A 106 8.30 6.88 -12.52
N GLN A 107 8.21 8.20 -12.63
CA GLN A 107 8.18 8.87 -13.93
C GLN A 107 9.44 8.58 -14.74
N GLY A 108 10.62 8.62 -14.09
CA GLY A 108 11.89 8.30 -14.73
C GLY A 108 11.94 6.86 -15.26
N ILE A 109 11.48 5.89 -14.47
CA ILE A 109 11.41 4.48 -14.87
C ILE A 109 10.46 4.30 -16.05
N TYR A 110 9.25 4.86 -15.99
CA TYR A 110 8.28 4.76 -17.09
C TYR A 110 8.84 5.37 -18.36
N LYS A 111 9.40 6.58 -18.31
CA LYS A 111 9.98 7.23 -19.47
C LYS A 111 11.16 6.46 -20.05
N MET A 112 11.97 5.84 -19.21
CA MET A 112 13.06 4.97 -19.65
C MET A 112 12.53 3.73 -20.40
N TYR A 113 11.45 3.12 -19.91
CA TYR A 113 10.81 1.98 -20.58
C TYR A 113 10.19 2.38 -21.92
N GLU A 114 9.46 3.51 -21.98
CA GLU A 114 8.89 4.05 -23.22
C GLU A 114 9.95 4.31 -24.28
N MET A 115 11.04 4.96 -23.89
CA MET A 115 12.17 5.22 -24.80
C MET A 115 12.83 3.93 -25.30
N ARG A 116 12.87 2.89 -24.48
CA ARG A 116 13.52 1.63 -24.84
C ARG A 116 12.62 0.68 -25.64
N SER A 117 11.34 0.66 -25.35
CA SER A 117 10.36 -0.22 -26.03
C SER A 117 9.75 0.40 -27.28
N GLY A 118 9.80 1.73 -27.42
CA GLY A 118 9.11 2.47 -28.48
C GLY A 118 7.57 2.41 -28.38
N MET A 119 7.02 1.89 -27.26
CA MET A 119 5.59 1.76 -27.03
C MET A 119 5.18 2.66 -25.87
N GLU A 120 4.04 3.33 -25.99
CA GLU A 120 3.41 3.98 -24.84
C GLU A 120 2.94 2.90 -23.87
N HIS A 121 3.46 2.95 -22.64
CA HIS A 121 3.04 2.01 -21.61
C HIS A 121 1.71 2.44 -21.01
N SER A 122 0.77 1.51 -20.96
CA SER A 122 -0.46 1.69 -20.19
C SER A 122 -0.09 2.04 -18.73
N ARG A 123 -0.76 3.04 -18.19
CA ARG A 123 -0.59 3.45 -16.77
C ARG A 123 -1.02 2.37 -15.77
N GLY A 124 -1.46 1.22 -16.28
CA GLY A 124 -1.97 0.09 -15.51
C GLY A 124 -3.37 0.33 -14.97
N LEU A 125 -3.80 -0.52 -14.06
CA LEU A 125 -5.12 -0.44 -13.42
C LEU A 125 -5.32 0.90 -12.72
N PRO A 126 -6.46 1.60 -12.96
CA PRO A 126 -6.76 2.85 -12.29
C PRO A 126 -7.02 2.63 -10.79
N THR A 127 -6.78 3.66 -9.99
CA THR A 127 -7.02 3.60 -8.54
C THR A 127 -8.50 3.35 -8.21
N SER A 128 -9.43 3.83 -9.05
CA SER A 128 -10.87 3.59 -8.91
C SER A 128 -11.23 2.11 -8.95
N ALA A 129 -10.52 1.29 -9.73
CA ALA A 129 -10.72 -0.16 -9.76
C ALA A 129 -10.43 -0.82 -8.40
N TYR A 130 -9.36 -0.41 -7.72
CA TYR A 130 -9.05 -0.91 -6.38
C TYR A 130 -10.04 -0.41 -5.32
N LEU A 131 -10.52 0.83 -5.45
CA LEU A 131 -11.54 1.37 -4.56
C LEU A 131 -12.87 0.64 -4.74
N TYR A 132 -13.27 0.41 -6.00
CA TYR A 132 -14.47 -0.36 -6.33
C TYR A 132 -14.39 -1.79 -5.76
N LEU A 133 -13.28 -2.50 -6.02
CA LEU A 133 -13.03 -3.83 -5.43
C LEU A 133 -13.19 -3.80 -3.91
N GLY A 134 -12.70 -2.75 -3.25
CA GLY A 134 -12.86 -2.57 -1.81
C GLY A 134 -14.30 -2.39 -1.33
N MET A 135 -15.26 -2.12 -2.23
CA MET A 135 -16.69 -1.95 -1.93
C MET A 135 -17.53 -3.15 -2.34
N GLU A 136 -16.94 -4.14 -3.00
CA GLU A 136 -17.63 -5.35 -3.43
C GLU A 136 -17.78 -6.37 -2.29
N GLU A 137 -18.88 -7.13 -2.39
CA GLU A 137 -19.18 -8.26 -1.51
C GLU A 137 -19.49 -9.47 -2.37
N ILE A 138 -18.64 -10.51 -2.27
CA ILE A 138 -18.81 -11.74 -3.03
C ILE A 138 -18.69 -12.93 -2.09
N GLY A 139 -19.77 -13.73 -2.02
CA GLY A 139 -19.79 -14.92 -1.19
C GLY A 139 -19.57 -14.65 0.31
N GLY A 140 -20.06 -13.52 0.82
CA GLY A 140 -19.90 -13.10 2.22
C GLY A 140 -18.49 -12.58 2.55
N ARG A 141 -17.66 -12.30 1.54
CA ARG A 141 -16.34 -11.71 1.70
C ARG A 141 -16.36 -10.25 1.23
N TYR A 142 -15.93 -9.35 2.09
CA TYR A 142 -16.00 -7.91 1.88
C TYR A 142 -14.70 -7.35 1.30
N GLY A 143 -14.73 -6.94 0.04
CA GLY A 143 -13.57 -6.30 -0.62
C GLY A 143 -12.40 -7.24 -0.88
N TRP A 144 -12.66 -8.52 -1.11
CA TRP A 144 -11.66 -9.51 -1.46
C TRP A 144 -11.46 -9.60 -2.97
N TYR A 145 -10.27 -10.03 -3.38
CA TYR A 145 -9.94 -10.30 -4.78
C TYR A 145 -10.78 -11.47 -5.31
N TYR A 146 -11.27 -11.34 -6.54
CA TYR A 146 -11.95 -12.39 -7.31
C TYR A 146 -11.48 -12.36 -8.77
N SER A 147 -11.69 -13.43 -9.52
CA SER A 147 -11.14 -13.61 -10.87
C SER A 147 -11.51 -12.49 -11.86
N ASP A 148 -12.75 -12.01 -11.78
CA ASP A 148 -13.28 -11.05 -12.74
C ASP A 148 -13.22 -9.58 -12.28
N CYS A 149 -12.51 -9.32 -11.17
CA CYS A 149 -12.43 -7.96 -10.60
C CYS A 149 -11.81 -6.93 -11.56
N TRP A 150 -11.08 -7.38 -12.58
CA TRP A 150 -10.46 -6.53 -13.60
C TRP A 150 -11.13 -6.63 -14.98
N ALA A 151 -12.29 -7.26 -15.08
CA ALA A 151 -12.98 -7.49 -16.35
C ALA A 151 -13.19 -6.21 -17.15
N GLN A 152 -13.57 -5.10 -16.50
CA GLN A 152 -13.78 -3.81 -17.17
C GLN A 152 -12.49 -3.22 -17.74
N TYR A 153 -11.37 -3.42 -17.05
CA TYR A 153 -10.07 -2.97 -17.56
C TYR A 153 -9.65 -3.74 -18.81
N TYR A 154 -9.86 -5.05 -18.83
CA TYR A 154 -9.58 -5.87 -20.00
C TYR A 154 -10.58 -5.60 -21.15
N ALA A 155 -11.85 -5.32 -20.84
CA ALA A 155 -12.87 -4.99 -21.84
C ALA A 155 -12.60 -3.65 -22.56
N THR A 156 -11.80 -2.76 -21.96
CA THR A 156 -11.37 -1.49 -22.57
C THR A 156 -9.98 -1.58 -23.21
N ASP A 157 -9.52 -2.77 -23.59
CA ASP A 157 -8.19 -2.99 -24.16
C ASP A 157 -7.06 -2.41 -23.28
N CYS A 158 -7.21 -2.54 -21.96
CA CYS A 158 -6.28 -1.99 -20.96
C CYS A 158 -6.14 -0.47 -21.00
N ASN A 159 -7.16 0.25 -21.47
CA ASN A 159 -7.18 1.70 -21.45
C ASN A 159 -7.51 2.22 -20.06
N THR A 160 -6.51 2.84 -19.39
CA THR A 160 -6.62 3.31 -18.01
C THR A 160 -7.67 4.42 -17.85
N GLU A 161 -7.80 5.33 -18.82
CA GLU A 161 -8.70 6.48 -18.71
C GLU A 161 -10.16 6.07 -18.86
N GLN A 162 -10.46 5.23 -19.86
CA GLN A 162 -11.81 4.71 -20.07
C GLN A 162 -12.25 3.81 -18.92
N SER A 163 -11.37 2.92 -18.46
CA SER A 163 -11.67 2.05 -17.33
C SER A 163 -11.84 2.82 -16.02
N ASP A 164 -11.09 3.92 -15.81
CA ASP A 164 -11.26 4.78 -14.63
C ASP A 164 -12.68 5.38 -14.56
N GLN A 165 -13.20 5.83 -15.68
CA GLN A 165 -14.57 6.37 -15.76
C GLN A 165 -15.61 5.29 -15.40
N ILE A 166 -15.50 4.11 -16.01
CA ILE A 166 -16.41 2.99 -15.76
C ILE A 166 -16.39 2.59 -14.28
N TYR A 167 -15.20 2.42 -13.69
CA TYR A 167 -15.09 2.05 -12.27
C TYR A 167 -15.61 3.14 -11.34
N ARG A 168 -15.51 4.42 -11.69
CA ARG A 168 -16.11 5.52 -10.92
C ARG A 168 -17.62 5.48 -10.95
N GLU A 169 -18.22 5.20 -12.11
CA GLU A 169 -19.66 5.04 -12.25
C GLU A 169 -20.16 3.86 -11.42
N MET A 170 -19.55 2.68 -11.59
CA MET A 170 -19.84 1.49 -10.81
C MET A 170 -19.72 1.74 -9.29
N MET A 171 -18.71 2.49 -8.88
CA MET A 171 -18.50 2.86 -7.47
C MET A 171 -19.61 3.77 -6.94
N GLN A 172 -20.10 4.71 -7.76
CA GLN A 172 -21.22 5.58 -7.40
C GLN A 172 -22.51 4.79 -7.26
N GLU A 173 -22.83 3.92 -8.22
CA GLU A 173 -23.99 3.03 -8.17
C GLU A 173 -23.95 2.12 -6.93
N ARG A 174 -22.79 1.50 -6.69
CA ARG A 174 -22.60 0.64 -5.52
C ARG A 174 -22.80 1.41 -4.21
N MET A 175 -22.26 2.62 -4.11
CA MET A 175 -22.42 3.47 -2.94
C MET A 175 -23.89 3.87 -2.73
N GLN A 176 -24.63 4.18 -3.79
CA GLN A 176 -26.06 4.49 -3.71
C GLN A 176 -26.85 3.25 -3.24
N ALA A 177 -26.59 2.08 -3.81
CA ALA A 177 -27.21 0.83 -3.39
C ALA A 177 -26.95 0.49 -1.92
N MET A 178 -25.71 0.70 -1.45
CA MET A 178 -25.34 0.48 -0.05
C MET A 178 -26.06 1.45 0.90
N LYS A 179 -26.26 2.70 0.48
CA LYS A 179 -26.97 3.74 1.27
C LYS A 179 -28.49 3.52 1.28
N ALA A 180 -29.04 2.93 0.24
CA ALA A 180 -30.48 2.66 0.13
C ALA A 180 -30.97 1.60 1.13
N GLN A 181 -30.07 0.76 1.65
CA GLN A 181 -30.40 -0.30 2.61
C GLN A 181 -30.01 0.15 4.04
N PRO A 182 -30.98 0.39 4.94
CA PRO A 182 -30.71 0.81 6.32
C PRO A 182 -29.80 -0.20 7.04
N GLY A 183 -28.69 0.27 7.60
CA GLY A 183 -27.76 -0.55 8.37
C GLY A 183 -26.75 -1.39 7.54
N TYR A 184 -26.99 -1.61 6.23
CA TYR A 184 -26.12 -2.40 5.39
C TYR A 184 -24.69 -1.79 5.30
N LEU A 185 -24.60 -0.48 5.07
CA LEU A 185 -23.32 0.21 4.99
C LEU A 185 -22.47 0.00 6.26
N ARG A 186 -23.10 0.11 7.44
CA ARG A 186 -22.43 -0.13 8.72
C ARG A 186 -22.01 -1.58 8.87
N GLY A 187 -22.91 -2.53 8.56
CA GLY A 187 -22.62 -3.96 8.62
C GLY A 187 -21.49 -4.36 7.68
N PHE A 188 -21.48 -3.82 6.46
CA PHE A 188 -20.43 -4.05 5.47
C PHE A 188 -19.05 -3.63 6.01
N TYR A 189 -18.90 -2.39 6.51
CA TYR A 189 -17.60 -1.92 7.01
C TYR A 189 -17.19 -2.60 8.31
N GLN A 190 -18.14 -2.97 9.18
CA GLN A 190 -17.84 -3.78 10.36
C GLN A 190 -17.36 -5.18 9.96
N GLY A 191 -18.05 -5.84 9.04
CA GLY A 191 -17.65 -7.15 8.52
C GLY A 191 -16.28 -7.11 7.85
N LYS A 192 -16.02 -6.08 7.04
CA LYS A 192 -14.73 -5.84 6.40
C LYS A 192 -13.60 -5.67 7.43
N LEU A 193 -13.82 -4.85 8.45
CA LEU A 193 -12.86 -4.63 9.52
C LEU A 193 -12.58 -5.94 10.28
N LEU A 194 -13.62 -6.64 10.68
CA LEU A 194 -13.49 -7.93 11.37
C LEU A 194 -12.76 -8.96 10.52
N SER A 195 -13.05 -9.06 9.23
CA SER A 195 -12.38 -10.01 8.33
C SER A 195 -10.90 -9.74 8.19
N GLN A 196 -10.47 -8.49 8.24
CA GLN A 196 -9.05 -8.11 8.17
C GLN A 196 -8.27 -8.48 9.44
N TRP A 197 -8.91 -8.44 10.61
CA TRP A 197 -8.25 -8.66 11.89
C TRP A 197 -8.45 -10.06 12.47
N ASN A 198 -9.53 -10.77 12.08
CA ASN A 198 -9.87 -12.08 12.63
C ASN A 198 -9.33 -13.27 11.82
N VAL A 199 -8.65 -13.04 10.69
CA VAL A 199 -8.07 -14.12 9.89
C VAL A 199 -6.59 -14.27 10.24
N PRO A 200 -6.23 -15.13 11.21
CA PRO A 200 -4.84 -15.29 11.66
C PRO A 200 -3.93 -15.92 10.60
N THR A 201 -4.55 -16.58 9.61
CA THR A 201 -3.87 -17.30 8.52
C THR A 201 -3.96 -16.56 7.18
N TYR A 202 -4.06 -15.24 7.19
CA TYR A 202 -4.22 -14.39 6.01
C TYR A 202 -3.54 -14.97 4.76
N GLN A 203 -4.35 -15.35 3.77
CA GLN A 203 -3.96 -15.96 2.49
C GLN A 203 -3.20 -17.30 2.54
N SER A 204 -2.85 -17.85 3.69
CA SER A 204 -2.17 -19.15 3.76
C SER A 204 -3.05 -20.30 3.26
N CYS A 205 -4.38 -20.18 3.35
CA CYS A 205 -5.31 -21.15 2.78
C CYS A 205 -5.26 -21.24 1.25
N LEU A 206 -4.88 -20.19 0.54
CA LEU A 206 -4.77 -20.21 -0.92
C LEU A 206 -3.60 -21.10 -1.40
N LEU A 207 -2.62 -21.34 -0.56
CA LEU A 207 -1.49 -22.22 -0.85
C LEU A 207 -1.85 -23.71 -0.79
N TYR A 208 -2.86 -24.07 0.02
CA TYR A 208 -3.28 -25.46 0.23
C TYR A 208 -4.52 -25.87 -0.55
N THR A 209 -5.27 -24.92 -1.10
CA THR A 209 -6.55 -25.17 -1.77
C THR A 209 -6.52 -24.87 -3.27
N SER A 210 -5.34 -24.74 -3.87
CA SER A 210 -5.24 -24.79 -5.32
C SER A 210 -5.61 -26.22 -5.75
N PRO A 211 -6.71 -26.43 -6.46
CA PRO A 211 -7.05 -27.76 -6.94
C PRO A 211 -5.94 -28.22 -7.89
N SER A 212 -5.33 -29.31 -7.55
CA SER A 212 -4.48 -30.07 -8.46
C SER A 212 -5.27 -30.59 -9.64
#